data_deba5042c7efc26addbafa093ec49969
#
_entry.id   deba5042c7efc26addbafa093ec49969
#
_cell.length_a   1.000
_cell.length_b   1.000
_cell.length_c   1.000
_cell.angle_alpha   90.00
_cell.angle_beta   90.00
_cell.angle_gamma   90.00
#
_symmetry.space_group_name_H-M   'P 1'
#
loop_
_entity.id
_entity.type
_entity.pdbx_description
1 polymer ?
#
loop_
_entity_poly.entity_id
_entity_poly.type
_entity_poly.pdbx_seq_one_letter_code
_entity_poly.pdbx_strand_id
1 'polypeptide(L)'
;MHKKHRRIALATAAAAALTGGLLTSLAATATAGDSVHHPVADFNGDDFGDVAYSAGSATVGGKKQAGQIVALYGSASGVTSTKRATISQNTTGVPGTAETDDGFGWVSAYGDFNSDGYDDLAVSAPQEDVDSDTDGGTVLVMWGSAGGLSGGTTIKDPAVSSHDRWGRALAAGDFDGDGTEDLAVGSSSSTVHVFKGGITKSGTYGGRYTFKTDIASGGEAGPLVLTAGDVNGDKRTDLVVDGYETDSDIGYNTNFYVPGSASGLDASSARELKRGIITGVADVNGDGFGDIVTGQEWDPANDSSEPSAPESSTGGKVHIIYGSADGPAATVAVTQNSGNVPGSSERGDWFGSELSLGDINGDGYADLAAGAPGENLNGVVNTGAVTVLYGSASGLNTGSGYQYFAQSTAGVPGSDEKDDWFGGEVKLTDVTADGKADLTVGAFGENAGNGSLVYLPSNGTKITTTGSRSLPTSSVGVSTDAQPLFGANAAN
;
A
#
# COMPACT_ATOMS: atom_id res chain seq x y z
N MET A 1 33.20 11.10 22.64
CA MET A 1 33.36 11.24 21.19
C MET A 1 31.96 11.08 20.62
N HIS A 2 31.34 12.18 20.23
CA HIS A 2 29.97 12.15 19.70
C HIS A 2 30.06 11.69 18.25
N LYS A 3 29.59 10.46 17.96
CA LYS A 3 29.32 10.04 16.59
C LYS A 3 28.11 10.86 16.11
N LYS A 4 28.33 11.76 15.16
CA LYS A 4 27.26 12.41 14.42
C LYS A 4 26.67 11.32 13.50
N HIS A 5 25.51 10.82 13.85
CA HIS A 5 24.70 10.08 12.90
C HIS A 5 24.38 11.00 11.72
N ARG A 6 25.03 10.84 10.61
CA ARG A 6 24.55 11.36 9.34
C ARG A 6 23.42 10.44 8.91
N ARG A 7 22.22 10.83 9.28
CA ARG A 7 21.03 10.27 8.63
C ARG A 7 21.09 10.74 7.18
N ILE A 8 21.41 9.85 6.28
CA ILE A 8 21.01 10.01 4.91
C ILE A 8 19.52 9.64 4.93
N ALA A 9 18.67 10.64 5.13
CA ALA A 9 17.35 10.51 4.57
C ALA A 9 17.63 10.18 3.09
N LEU A 10 17.23 9.02 2.62
CA LEU A 10 17.04 8.82 1.19
C LEU A 10 16.01 9.89 0.81
N ALA A 11 16.53 11.04 0.45
CA ALA A 11 15.76 12.00 -0.24
C ALA A 11 15.45 11.31 -1.58
N THR A 12 14.23 10.87 -1.76
CA THR A 12 13.62 11.07 -3.05
C THR A 12 14.04 12.45 -3.46
N ALA A 13 14.96 12.54 -4.39
CA ALA A 13 15.42 13.82 -4.90
C ALA A 13 14.35 14.38 -5.82
N ALA A 14 13.19 14.70 -5.26
CA ALA A 14 12.38 15.74 -5.80
C ALA A 14 13.23 17.00 -5.63
N ALA A 15 13.85 17.48 -6.68
CA ALA A 15 14.46 18.79 -6.73
C ALA A 15 13.36 19.83 -6.54
N ALA A 16 12.86 19.93 -5.34
CA ALA A 16 11.95 20.99 -4.95
C ALA A 16 12.78 22.24 -4.68
N ALA A 17 12.96 23.03 -5.71
CA ALA A 17 13.07 24.46 -5.53
C ALA A 17 11.68 25.00 -5.21
N LEU A 18 11.16 24.77 -4.01
CA LEU A 18 10.04 25.51 -3.44
C LEU A 18 10.16 25.44 -1.92
N THR A 19 10.42 26.57 -1.37
CA THR A 19 10.29 27.06 0.01
C THR A 19 9.60 26.12 1.00
N GLY A 20 10.41 25.49 1.88
CA GLY A 20 10.07 25.24 3.28
C GLY A 20 8.82 24.38 3.50
N GLY A 21 8.80 23.16 3.04
CA GLY A 21 7.87 22.14 3.48
C GLY A 21 8.63 20.82 3.53
N LEU A 22 8.57 20.17 4.66
CA LEU A 22 9.10 18.83 4.88
C LEU A 22 8.34 17.87 3.96
N LEU A 23 8.84 17.57 2.77
CA LEU A 23 8.50 16.32 2.09
C LEU A 23 9.32 15.24 2.82
N THR A 24 8.80 14.75 3.94
CA THR A 24 9.16 13.43 4.40
C THR A 24 8.82 12.48 3.25
N SER A 25 9.74 11.61 2.89
CA SER A 25 9.48 10.51 1.97
C SER A 25 8.13 9.91 2.33
N LEU A 26 7.13 10.11 1.47
CA LEU A 26 5.95 9.29 1.48
C LEU A 26 6.50 7.90 1.13
N ALA A 27 6.71 7.06 2.14
CA ALA A 27 6.81 5.64 1.89
C ALA A 27 5.47 5.27 1.27
N ALA A 28 5.48 4.96 -0.02
CA ALA A 28 4.33 4.36 -0.64
C ALA A 28 3.99 3.13 0.19
N THR A 29 2.78 3.06 0.67
CA THR A 29 2.31 1.88 1.37
C THR A 29 1.83 0.90 0.32
N ALA A 30 2.34 -0.32 0.38
CA ALA A 30 1.96 -1.38 -0.51
C ALA A 30 0.45 -1.62 -0.47
N THR A 31 -0.13 -1.73 -1.63
CA THR A 31 -1.34 -2.52 -1.74
C THR A 31 -0.90 -3.98 -1.74
N ALA A 32 -0.99 -4.57 -0.60
CA ALA A 32 -0.64 -5.95 -0.40
C ALA A 32 -1.64 -6.89 -1.05
N GLY A 33 -1.17 -8.07 -1.31
CA GLY A 33 -2.03 -9.20 -1.60
C GLY A 33 -3.08 -9.39 -0.52
N ASP A 34 -4.25 -9.69 -0.97
CA ASP A 34 -5.46 -9.86 -0.20
C ASP A 34 -5.31 -10.94 0.86
N SER A 35 -6.04 -10.81 1.96
CA SER A 35 -6.15 -11.89 2.93
C SER A 35 -6.72 -13.14 2.26
N VAL A 36 -6.35 -14.32 2.76
CA VAL A 36 -6.81 -15.60 2.21
C VAL A 36 -8.33 -15.74 2.23
N HIS A 37 -8.98 -14.99 3.12
CA HIS A 37 -10.43 -15.06 3.33
C HIS A 37 -11.21 -13.97 2.58
N HIS A 38 -10.64 -12.77 2.40
CA HIS A 38 -11.30 -11.63 1.79
C HIS A 38 -10.38 -10.94 0.77
N PRO A 39 -10.23 -11.52 -0.45
CA PRO A 39 -9.33 -10.96 -1.46
C PRO A 39 -9.79 -9.61 -2.02
N VAL A 40 -11.03 -9.21 -1.76
CA VAL A 40 -11.64 -7.95 -2.21
C VAL A 40 -12.48 -7.39 -1.08
N ALA A 41 -12.22 -6.14 -0.68
CA ALA A 41 -13.00 -5.50 0.37
C ALA A 41 -14.47 -5.33 -0.04
N ASP A 42 -15.41 -5.65 0.85
CA ASP A 42 -16.84 -5.37 0.69
C ASP A 42 -17.40 -4.76 1.99
N PHE A 43 -17.22 -3.43 2.13
CA PHE A 43 -17.63 -2.70 3.32
C PHE A 43 -19.15 -2.58 3.48
N ASN A 44 -19.90 -2.84 2.41
CA ASN A 44 -21.34 -2.61 2.40
C ASN A 44 -22.17 -3.89 2.17
N GLY A 45 -21.53 -5.03 1.89
CA GLY A 45 -22.16 -6.33 1.73
C GLY A 45 -23.02 -6.43 0.45
N ASP A 46 -22.64 -5.73 -0.61
CA ASP A 46 -23.39 -5.73 -1.88
C ASP A 46 -22.74 -6.61 -2.96
N ASP A 47 -21.71 -7.39 -2.60
CA ASP A 47 -20.91 -8.29 -3.44
C ASP A 47 -20.08 -7.59 -4.52
N PHE A 48 -20.00 -6.25 -4.54
CA PHE A 48 -19.09 -5.48 -5.38
C PHE A 48 -17.87 -5.08 -4.56
N GLY A 49 -16.69 -5.24 -5.13
CA GLY A 49 -15.49 -4.84 -4.44
C GLY A 49 -15.42 -3.34 -4.18
N ASP A 50 -15.02 -2.98 -2.98
CA ASP A 50 -14.83 -1.61 -2.53
C ASP A 50 -13.34 -1.26 -2.48
N VAL A 51 -13.00 0.01 -2.51
CA VAL A 51 -11.62 0.49 -2.33
C VAL A 51 -11.59 1.69 -1.39
N ALA A 52 -10.55 1.79 -0.57
CA ALA A 52 -10.34 2.94 0.29
C ALA A 52 -8.99 3.59 -0.01
N TYR A 53 -8.99 4.93 -0.13
CA TYR A 53 -7.81 5.71 -0.47
C TYR A 53 -7.54 6.80 0.54
N SER A 54 -6.27 7.00 0.83
CA SER A 54 -5.77 8.05 1.71
C SER A 54 -5.88 9.44 1.07
N ALA A 55 -6.23 10.41 1.90
CA ALA A 55 -5.95 11.82 1.75
C ALA A 55 -5.34 12.32 3.07
N GLY A 56 -4.26 11.66 3.51
CA GLY A 56 -3.65 11.86 4.83
C GLY A 56 -3.17 13.29 5.09
N SER A 57 -2.88 14.05 4.05
CA SER A 57 -2.52 15.47 4.16
C SER A 57 -3.71 16.44 4.03
N ALA A 58 -4.94 15.93 4.02
CA ALA A 58 -6.13 16.78 3.87
C ALA A 58 -6.33 17.73 5.04
N THR A 59 -6.80 18.94 4.75
CA THR A 59 -7.24 19.90 5.77
C THR A 59 -8.66 19.59 6.22
N VAL A 60 -8.88 19.38 7.51
CA VAL A 60 -10.17 19.07 8.11
C VAL A 60 -10.54 20.12 9.16
N GLY A 61 -11.66 20.82 8.99
CA GLY A 61 -12.10 21.85 9.96
C GLY A 61 -11.08 22.97 10.16
N GLY A 62 -10.25 23.25 9.15
CA GLY A 62 -9.17 24.25 9.22
C GLY A 62 -7.86 23.72 9.83
N LYS A 63 -7.77 22.45 10.18
CA LYS A 63 -6.57 21.76 10.66
C LYS A 63 -5.84 21.16 9.48
N LYS A 64 -4.61 21.61 9.24
CA LYS A 64 -3.77 21.14 8.13
C LYS A 64 -3.27 19.73 8.41
N GLN A 65 -3.15 18.90 7.37
CA GLN A 65 -2.63 17.54 7.46
C GLN A 65 -3.34 16.69 8.55
N ALA A 66 -4.59 17.03 8.88
CA ALA A 66 -5.38 16.25 9.82
C ALA A 66 -5.84 14.91 9.23
N GLY A 67 -5.94 14.84 7.91
CA GLY A 67 -6.18 13.61 7.17
C GLY A 67 -7.64 13.20 7.00
N GLN A 68 -7.88 12.51 5.89
CA GLN A 68 -9.15 11.88 5.54
C GLN A 68 -8.89 10.54 4.85
N ILE A 69 -9.88 9.65 4.89
CA ILE A 69 -9.94 8.47 4.04
C ILE A 69 -11.21 8.53 3.19
N VAL A 70 -11.10 8.07 1.95
CA VAL A 70 -12.20 8.00 0.99
C VAL A 70 -12.43 6.55 0.62
N ALA A 71 -13.53 5.95 1.11
CA ALA A 71 -14.02 4.68 0.63
C ALA A 71 -14.91 4.91 -0.60
N LEU A 72 -14.63 4.20 -1.68
CA LEU A 72 -15.40 4.21 -2.92
C LEU A 72 -16.08 2.85 -3.05
N TYR A 73 -17.39 2.84 -3.06
CA TYR A 73 -18.17 1.60 -3.16
C TYR A 73 -18.34 1.19 -4.62
N GLY A 74 -18.08 -0.08 -4.88
CA GLY A 74 -18.17 -0.69 -6.19
C GLY A 74 -19.59 -0.74 -6.77
N SER A 75 -19.68 -1.16 -7.98
CA SER A 75 -20.96 -1.41 -8.68
C SER A 75 -20.70 -2.07 -10.03
N ALA A 76 -21.73 -2.64 -10.66
CA ALA A 76 -21.65 -3.19 -12.02
C ALA A 76 -21.09 -2.21 -13.09
N SER A 77 -20.88 -0.95 -12.77
CA SER A 77 -20.21 0.04 -13.62
C SER A 77 -18.86 0.51 -13.06
N GLY A 78 -18.35 -0.14 -12.03
CA GLY A 78 -17.13 0.23 -11.32
C GLY A 78 -17.36 1.30 -10.25
N VAL A 79 -16.25 1.87 -9.75
CA VAL A 79 -16.28 2.91 -8.70
C VAL A 79 -16.63 4.28 -9.26
N THR A 80 -17.35 5.10 -8.46
CA THR A 80 -17.77 6.46 -8.84
C THR A 80 -17.65 7.40 -7.65
N SER A 81 -17.52 8.70 -7.92
CA SER A 81 -17.51 9.72 -6.87
C SER A 81 -18.86 9.90 -6.14
N THR A 82 -19.94 9.29 -6.62
CA THR A 82 -21.28 9.41 -6.01
C THR A 82 -21.59 8.33 -4.99
N LYS A 83 -20.97 7.15 -5.12
CA LYS A 83 -21.06 6.05 -4.16
C LYS A 83 -19.78 6.03 -3.31
N ARG A 84 -19.75 6.80 -2.24
CA ARG A 84 -18.56 6.93 -1.40
C ARG A 84 -18.88 7.29 0.05
N ALA A 85 -17.90 7.08 0.93
CA ALA A 85 -17.80 7.74 2.22
C ALA A 85 -16.47 8.52 2.28
N THR A 86 -16.52 9.77 2.73
CA THR A 86 -15.32 10.58 3.00
C THR A 86 -15.30 10.85 4.49
N ILE A 87 -14.30 10.30 5.15
CA ILE A 87 -14.28 10.12 6.61
C ILE A 87 -13.05 10.79 7.20
N SER A 88 -13.20 11.42 8.35
CA SER A 88 -12.14 12.00 9.17
C SER A 88 -12.47 11.80 10.66
N GLN A 89 -11.59 12.13 11.57
CA GLN A 89 -11.86 12.11 13.00
C GLN A 89 -13.00 13.07 13.42
N ASN A 90 -13.36 14.06 12.60
CA ASN A 90 -14.54 14.90 12.84
C ASN A 90 -15.86 14.28 12.33
N THR A 91 -15.82 13.10 11.71
CA THR A 91 -17.02 12.39 11.28
C THR A 91 -17.74 11.79 12.48
N THR A 92 -19.07 11.98 12.53
CA THR A 92 -19.87 11.51 13.68
C THR A 92 -19.69 10.02 13.94
N GLY A 93 -19.31 9.66 15.15
CA GLY A 93 -19.09 8.29 15.61
C GLY A 93 -17.67 7.77 15.39
N VAL A 94 -16.81 8.51 14.72
CA VAL A 94 -15.37 8.22 14.64
C VAL A 94 -14.70 8.76 15.91
N PRO A 95 -13.91 7.96 16.64
CA PRO A 95 -13.15 8.43 17.81
C PRO A 95 -12.07 9.46 17.44
N GLY A 96 -11.72 10.32 18.36
CA GLY A 96 -10.71 11.36 18.19
C GLY A 96 -11.32 12.72 17.80
N THR A 97 -10.47 13.63 17.43
CA THR A 97 -10.80 14.97 16.93
C THR A 97 -9.68 15.37 15.99
N ALA A 98 -10.01 15.80 14.78
CA ALA A 98 -9.01 16.20 13.80
C ALA A 98 -8.15 17.35 14.34
N GLU A 99 -6.87 17.14 14.46
CA GLU A 99 -5.85 18.10 14.86
C GLU A 99 -4.85 18.36 13.72
N THR A 100 -3.95 19.29 13.88
CA THR A 100 -2.96 19.58 12.83
C THR A 100 -1.88 18.52 12.87
N ASP A 101 -1.53 17.98 11.71
CA ASP A 101 -0.49 16.96 11.47
C ASP A 101 -0.81 15.53 11.94
N ASP A 102 -2.05 15.20 12.34
CA ASP A 102 -2.45 13.83 12.76
C ASP A 102 -2.24 12.79 11.66
N GLY A 103 -2.50 13.16 10.40
CA GLY A 103 -2.39 12.25 9.26
C GLY A 103 -3.42 11.10 9.27
N PHE A 104 -4.64 11.34 9.72
CA PHE A 104 -5.68 10.29 9.71
C PHE A 104 -5.93 9.74 8.31
N GLY A 105 -5.93 8.42 8.19
CA GLY A 105 -6.02 7.71 6.92
C GLY A 105 -4.66 7.49 6.26
N TRP A 106 -3.56 7.71 6.96
CA TRP A 106 -2.21 7.52 6.41
C TRP A 106 -1.96 6.09 5.97
N VAL A 107 -2.31 5.12 6.80
CA VAL A 107 -2.28 3.68 6.49
C VAL A 107 -3.63 3.08 6.83
N SER A 108 -4.08 2.12 6.04
CA SER A 108 -5.28 1.35 6.31
C SER A 108 -5.15 -0.10 5.84
N ALA A 109 -5.89 -1.00 6.51
CA ALA A 109 -6.01 -2.42 6.16
C ALA A 109 -7.45 -2.86 6.40
N TYR A 110 -7.97 -3.77 5.60
CA TYR A 110 -9.35 -4.21 5.68
C TYR A 110 -9.48 -5.70 6.03
N GLY A 111 -10.61 -6.07 6.58
CA GLY A 111 -11.01 -7.44 6.89
C GLY A 111 -12.25 -7.46 7.76
N ASP A 112 -12.97 -8.55 7.81
CA ASP A 112 -14.13 -8.74 8.69
C ASP A 112 -13.66 -9.05 10.13
N PHE A 113 -13.17 -8.02 10.84
CA PHE A 113 -12.58 -8.17 12.17
C PHE A 113 -13.58 -8.64 13.24
N ASN A 114 -14.88 -8.45 13.01
CA ASN A 114 -15.92 -8.78 13.98
C ASN A 114 -16.78 -9.98 13.54
N SER A 115 -16.52 -10.56 12.37
CA SER A 115 -17.22 -11.69 11.76
C SER A 115 -18.72 -11.45 11.59
N ASP A 116 -19.12 -10.21 11.19
CA ASP A 116 -20.52 -9.86 10.95
C ASP A 116 -20.92 -9.91 9.46
N GLY A 117 -19.97 -10.26 8.59
CA GLY A 117 -20.15 -10.44 7.14
C GLY A 117 -20.01 -9.14 6.32
N TYR A 118 -19.50 -8.09 6.94
CA TYR A 118 -19.09 -6.84 6.27
C TYR A 118 -17.61 -6.63 6.56
N ASP A 119 -16.83 -6.29 5.56
CA ASP A 119 -15.45 -5.90 5.84
C ASP A 119 -15.42 -4.59 6.62
N ASP A 120 -14.55 -4.54 7.58
CA ASP A 120 -14.22 -3.38 8.39
C ASP A 120 -12.93 -2.75 7.88
N LEU A 121 -12.64 -1.51 8.25
CA LEU A 121 -11.42 -0.83 7.85
C LEU A 121 -10.62 -0.37 9.07
N ALA A 122 -9.47 -0.97 9.31
CA ALA A 122 -8.49 -0.45 10.25
C ALA A 122 -7.80 0.77 9.62
N VAL A 123 -7.76 1.88 10.34
CA VAL A 123 -7.20 3.16 9.86
C VAL A 123 -6.30 3.74 10.93
N SER A 124 -5.16 4.27 10.53
CA SER A 124 -4.23 4.93 11.43
C SER A 124 -4.22 6.46 11.30
N ALA A 125 -3.82 7.11 12.37
CA ALA A 125 -3.32 8.48 12.43
C ALA A 125 -1.99 8.42 13.20
N PRO A 126 -0.86 8.13 12.53
CA PRO A 126 0.39 7.79 13.22
C PRO A 126 1.09 8.99 13.86
N GLN A 127 0.66 10.21 13.56
CA GLN A 127 1.20 11.44 14.14
C GLN A 127 0.25 12.08 15.15
N GLU A 128 -0.84 11.39 15.51
CA GLU A 128 -1.76 11.83 16.58
C GLU A 128 -1.02 12.00 17.91
N ASP A 129 -1.20 13.15 18.56
CA ASP A 129 -0.76 13.35 19.93
C ASP A 129 -1.72 12.65 20.91
N VAL A 130 -1.22 11.68 21.68
CA VAL A 130 -2.03 10.91 22.63
C VAL A 130 -1.71 11.34 24.05
N ASP A 131 -2.61 12.07 24.70
CA ASP A 131 -2.41 12.67 26.03
C ASP A 131 -1.17 13.61 26.07
N SER A 132 -0.05 13.13 26.62
CA SER A 132 1.23 13.87 26.69
C SER A 132 2.31 13.26 25.79
N ASP A 133 1.94 12.30 24.98
CA ASP A 133 2.84 11.58 24.08
C ASP A 133 2.71 12.19 22.67
N THR A 134 3.73 12.96 22.28
CA THR A 134 3.77 13.61 20.97
C THR A 134 4.05 12.54 19.90
N ASP A 135 3.30 12.58 18.80
CA ASP A 135 3.36 11.59 17.74
C ASP A 135 3.13 10.13 18.25
N GLY A 136 2.40 9.96 19.35
CA GLY A 136 2.12 8.63 19.90
C GLY A 136 1.39 7.71 18.94
N GLY A 137 0.53 8.30 18.13
CA GLY A 137 -0.25 7.63 17.10
C GLY A 137 -1.51 6.93 17.60
N THR A 138 -2.47 6.76 16.70
CA THR A 138 -3.71 6.03 16.99
C THR A 138 -4.12 5.10 15.86
N VAL A 139 -4.81 4.00 16.21
CA VAL A 139 -5.42 3.05 15.28
C VAL A 139 -6.89 2.91 15.61
N LEU A 140 -7.72 3.00 14.60
CA LEU A 140 -9.17 2.82 14.69
C LEU A 140 -9.60 1.68 13.79
N VAL A 141 -10.60 0.90 14.20
CA VAL A 141 -11.37 0.04 13.30
C VAL A 141 -12.69 0.75 13.02
N MET A 142 -12.94 1.09 11.77
CA MET A 142 -14.22 1.61 11.28
C MET A 142 -15.08 0.45 10.81
N TRP A 143 -16.35 0.46 11.16
CA TRP A 143 -17.23 -0.70 11.01
C TRP A 143 -17.98 -0.68 9.69
N GLY A 144 -17.90 -1.79 8.96
CA GLY A 144 -18.74 -2.08 7.81
C GLY A 144 -20.21 -2.28 8.21
N SER A 145 -21.09 -2.09 7.26
CA SER A 145 -22.54 -2.32 7.41
C SER A 145 -23.23 -2.17 6.07
N ALA A 146 -24.49 -2.60 5.93
CA ALA A 146 -25.30 -2.36 4.73
C ALA A 146 -25.38 -0.88 4.27
N GLY A 147 -24.93 0.07 5.07
CA GLY A 147 -24.79 1.48 4.72
C GLY A 147 -23.36 1.89 4.38
N GLY A 148 -22.42 0.95 4.33
CA GLY A 148 -20.99 1.17 4.19
C GLY A 148 -20.32 1.48 5.53
N LEU A 149 -19.10 2.00 5.47
CA LEU A 149 -18.26 2.31 6.64
C LEU A 149 -18.86 3.40 7.53
N SER A 150 -18.91 3.17 8.82
CA SER A 150 -19.44 4.14 9.79
C SER A 150 -18.92 3.91 11.21
N GLY A 151 -18.88 4.98 12.01
CA GLY A 151 -18.41 4.92 13.40
C GLY A 151 -16.94 4.49 13.49
N GLY A 152 -16.55 4.01 14.65
CA GLY A 152 -15.21 3.46 14.85
C GLY A 152 -14.95 3.07 16.31
N THR A 153 -13.90 2.28 16.49
CA THR A 153 -13.42 1.86 17.82
C THR A 153 -11.91 1.94 17.86
N THR A 154 -11.35 2.61 18.86
CA THR A 154 -9.89 2.73 19.02
C THR A 154 -9.30 1.39 19.46
N ILE A 155 -8.27 0.93 18.76
CA ILE A 155 -7.38 -0.16 19.15
C ILE A 155 -6.25 0.45 19.98
N LYS A 156 -6.37 0.31 21.29
CA LYS A 156 -5.43 0.94 22.22
C LYS A 156 -4.01 0.41 22.04
N ASP A 157 -3.06 1.32 22.01
CA ASP A 157 -1.66 0.99 22.12
C ASP A 157 -1.38 0.33 23.48
N PRO A 158 -0.83 -0.91 23.48
CA PRO A 158 -0.52 -1.62 24.70
C PRO A 158 0.80 -1.20 25.37
N ALA A 159 1.57 -0.30 24.74
CA ALA A 159 2.94 0.02 25.14
C ALA A 159 3.32 1.51 24.89
N VAL A 160 2.38 2.42 25.08
CA VAL A 160 2.40 3.88 24.80
C VAL A 160 3.76 4.55 25.06
N SER A 161 4.43 4.25 26.14
CA SER A 161 5.70 4.92 26.52
C SER A 161 6.96 4.27 25.94
N SER A 162 6.83 3.28 25.05
CA SER A 162 7.97 2.51 24.53
C SER A 162 8.30 2.78 23.07
N HIS A 163 7.45 3.50 22.38
CA HIS A 163 7.57 3.85 20.95
C HIS A 163 6.60 4.98 20.61
N ASP A 164 6.77 5.58 19.45
CA ASP A 164 5.89 6.57 18.84
C ASP A 164 5.24 5.96 17.59
N ARG A 165 4.32 6.70 16.96
CA ARG A 165 3.71 6.37 15.67
C ARG A 165 2.99 5.02 15.65
N TRP A 166 2.17 4.78 16.66
CA TRP A 166 1.28 3.63 16.68
C TRP A 166 0.37 3.61 15.45
N GLY A 167 0.39 2.50 14.70
CA GLY A 167 -0.30 2.38 13.42
C GLY A 167 0.51 2.85 12.21
N ARG A 168 1.85 2.99 12.34
CA ARG A 168 2.73 3.32 11.21
C ARG A 168 2.60 2.35 10.04
N ALA A 169 2.33 1.08 10.31
CA ALA A 169 2.05 0.04 9.35
C ALA A 169 0.92 -0.85 9.87
N LEU A 170 0.04 -1.30 9.00
CA LEU A 170 -1.10 -2.15 9.30
C LEU A 170 -1.18 -3.29 8.27
N ALA A 171 -1.58 -4.48 8.72
CA ALA A 171 -2.01 -5.57 7.84
C ALA A 171 -3.09 -6.40 8.54
N ALA A 172 -4.01 -6.95 7.74
CA ALA A 172 -5.05 -7.87 8.20
C ALA A 172 -4.83 -9.26 7.62
N GLY A 173 -5.24 -10.31 8.32
CA GLY A 173 -5.21 -11.69 7.85
C GLY A 173 -5.42 -12.69 8.97
N ASP A 174 -5.83 -13.89 8.64
CA ASP A 174 -5.95 -15.01 9.57
C ASP A 174 -4.59 -15.69 9.77
N PHE A 175 -3.75 -15.10 10.66
CA PHE A 175 -2.37 -15.56 10.87
C PHE A 175 -2.29 -16.87 11.66
N ASP A 176 -3.34 -17.28 12.37
CA ASP A 176 -3.34 -18.53 13.14
C ASP A 176 -4.25 -19.62 12.57
N GLY A 177 -5.00 -19.33 11.51
CA GLY A 177 -5.86 -20.28 10.82
C GLY A 177 -7.11 -20.62 11.61
N ASP A 178 -7.60 -19.71 12.46
CA ASP A 178 -8.80 -19.93 13.28
C ASP A 178 -10.10 -19.51 12.58
N GLY A 179 -9.99 -18.88 11.41
CA GLY A 179 -11.10 -18.43 10.56
C GLY A 179 -11.60 -17.03 10.92
N THR A 180 -10.86 -16.25 11.69
CA THR A 180 -11.16 -14.85 12.00
C THR A 180 -9.98 -13.96 11.62
N GLU A 181 -10.27 -12.74 11.12
CA GLU A 181 -9.22 -11.81 10.71
C GLU A 181 -8.52 -11.18 11.92
N ASP A 182 -7.19 -11.31 11.95
CA ASP A 182 -6.31 -10.66 12.91
C ASP A 182 -5.85 -9.30 12.37
N LEU A 183 -5.41 -8.40 13.27
CA LEU A 183 -4.82 -7.11 12.91
C LEU A 183 -3.38 -7.01 13.40
N ALA A 184 -2.43 -6.90 12.48
CA ALA A 184 -1.03 -6.60 12.75
C ALA A 184 -0.80 -5.09 12.73
N VAL A 185 -0.11 -4.57 13.75
CA VAL A 185 0.13 -3.14 13.94
C VAL A 185 1.62 -2.89 14.22
N GLY A 186 2.21 -2.03 13.40
CA GLY A 186 3.58 -1.51 13.54
C GLY A 186 3.60 -0.14 14.22
N SER A 187 4.78 0.26 14.68
CA SER A 187 5.09 1.56 15.28
C SER A 187 6.52 1.95 14.95
N SER A 188 7.11 2.96 15.59
CA SER A 188 8.54 3.27 15.49
C SER A 188 9.46 2.19 16.10
N SER A 189 8.91 1.21 16.81
CA SER A 189 9.64 0.03 17.31
C SER A 189 9.72 -1.07 16.26
N SER A 190 10.77 -1.90 16.28
CA SER A 190 10.83 -3.14 15.48
C SER A 190 9.85 -4.23 15.95
N THR A 191 9.02 -3.95 16.97
CA THR A 191 8.01 -4.86 17.46
C THR A 191 6.72 -4.70 16.65
N VAL A 192 6.21 -5.81 16.12
CA VAL A 192 4.85 -5.90 15.56
C VAL A 192 3.92 -6.45 16.63
N HIS A 193 2.79 -5.79 16.83
CA HIS A 193 1.72 -6.23 17.72
C HIS A 193 0.60 -6.84 16.88
N VAL A 194 0.18 -8.05 17.22
CA VAL A 194 -0.93 -8.74 16.55
C VAL A 194 -2.10 -8.88 17.50
N PHE A 195 -3.25 -8.33 17.11
CA PHE A 195 -4.52 -8.47 17.79
C PHE A 195 -5.31 -9.57 17.11
N LYS A 196 -5.58 -10.65 17.83
CA LYS A 196 -6.36 -11.78 17.32
C LYS A 196 -7.81 -11.42 17.12
N GLY A 197 -8.41 -12.01 16.10
CA GLY A 197 -9.74 -11.76 15.59
C GLY A 197 -10.85 -11.69 16.64
N GLY A 198 -12.08 -11.43 16.20
CA GLY A 198 -13.19 -11.13 17.08
C GLY A 198 -13.06 -9.75 17.75
N ILE A 199 -12.46 -8.78 17.03
CA ILE A 199 -12.42 -7.38 17.47
C ILE A 199 -13.85 -6.84 17.48
N THR A 200 -14.31 -6.34 18.60
CA THR A 200 -15.69 -5.89 18.78
C THR A 200 -15.81 -4.38 18.80
N LYS A 201 -17.03 -3.89 18.58
CA LYS A 201 -17.37 -2.45 18.71
C LYS A 201 -17.12 -1.88 20.12
N SER A 202 -16.88 -2.72 21.12
CA SER A 202 -16.45 -2.31 22.48
C SER A 202 -14.93 -2.29 22.67
N GLY A 203 -14.14 -2.66 21.65
CA GLY A 203 -12.68 -2.69 21.71
C GLY A 203 -12.10 -3.93 22.41
N THR A 204 -12.88 -5.01 22.54
CA THR A 204 -12.36 -6.32 22.97
C THR A 204 -11.93 -7.14 21.77
N TYR A 205 -10.99 -8.06 21.92
CA TYR A 205 -10.41 -8.92 20.90
C TYR A 205 -10.06 -10.30 21.46
N GLY A 206 -9.83 -11.31 20.59
CA GLY A 206 -9.59 -12.70 20.99
C GLY A 206 -8.30 -12.94 21.77
N GLY A 207 -7.34 -12.07 21.64
CA GLY A 207 -6.03 -12.14 22.30
C GLY A 207 -5.01 -11.23 21.65
N ARG A 208 -3.79 -11.21 22.16
CA ARG A 208 -2.70 -10.42 21.59
C ARG A 208 -1.37 -11.08 21.83
N TYR A 209 -0.50 -11.02 20.83
CA TYR A 209 0.92 -11.39 20.96
C TYR A 209 1.80 -10.36 20.22
N THR A 210 3.11 -10.51 20.35
CA THR A 210 4.08 -9.64 19.66
C THR A 210 5.23 -10.48 19.14
N PHE A 211 5.84 -9.99 18.04
CA PHE A 211 7.08 -10.55 17.53
C PHE A 211 8.00 -9.42 17.05
N LYS A 212 9.22 -9.77 16.62
CA LYS A 212 10.20 -8.86 16.04
C LYS A 212 10.90 -9.53 14.87
N THR A 213 11.24 -8.71 13.89
CA THR A 213 12.21 -9.05 12.83
C THR A 213 13.48 -8.23 13.01
N ASP A 214 14.55 -8.54 12.27
CA ASP A 214 15.83 -7.84 12.38
C ASP A 214 15.85 -6.55 11.55
N ILE A 215 14.96 -5.63 11.91
CA ILE A 215 14.85 -4.28 11.34
C ILE A 215 15.21 -3.23 12.38
N ALA A 216 15.61 -2.05 11.92
CA ALA A 216 15.94 -0.92 12.78
C ALA A 216 14.72 -0.47 13.62
N SER A 217 15.00 0.16 14.76
CA SER A 217 14.00 0.59 15.74
C SER A 217 14.29 1.99 16.24
N GLY A 218 13.24 2.78 16.47
CA GLY A 218 13.30 4.14 17.02
C GLY A 218 13.32 5.25 15.96
N GLY A 219 12.73 6.37 16.28
CA GLY A 219 12.60 7.53 15.38
C GLY A 219 11.75 7.20 14.14
N GLU A 220 12.34 7.28 12.95
CA GLU A 220 11.69 6.98 11.67
C GLU A 220 11.77 5.50 11.27
N ALA A 221 12.28 4.63 12.13
CA ALA A 221 12.40 3.19 11.87
C ALA A 221 11.16 2.43 12.38
N GLY A 222 11.28 1.10 12.47
CA GLY A 222 10.17 0.16 12.72
C GLY A 222 9.64 -0.41 11.41
N PRO A 223 8.57 -1.20 11.43
CA PRO A 223 7.89 -1.66 10.22
C PRO A 223 7.42 -0.47 9.39
N LEU A 224 7.81 -0.43 8.12
CA LEU A 224 7.40 0.60 7.17
C LEU A 224 6.17 0.16 6.38
N VAL A 225 6.19 -1.11 5.97
CA VAL A 225 5.10 -1.78 5.27
C VAL A 225 4.90 -3.16 5.88
N LEU A 226 3.65 -3.58 5.99
CA LEU A 226 3.24 -4.94 6.34
C LEU A 226 2.35 -5.48 5.22
N THR A 227 2.65 -6.68 4.72
CA THR A 227 1.94 -7.29 3.60
C THR A 227 1.53 -8.70 3.95
N ALA A 228 0.25 -8.98 3.90
CA ALA A 228 -0.34 -10.27 4.23
C ALA A 228 -0.58 -11.13 2.98
N GLY A 229 -0.49 -12.46 3.10
CA GLY A 229 -0.82 -13.42 2.04
C GLY A 229 -0.30 -14.82 2.35
N ASP A 230 -0.92 -15.86 1.80
CA ASP A 230 -0.51 -17.27 2.00
C ASP A 230 0.57 -17.66 0.98
N VAL A 231 1.83 -17.59 1.40
CA VAL A 231 3.00 -17.89 0.55
C VAL A 231 3.30 -19.37 0.47
N ASN A 232 2.92 -20.13 1.50
CA ASN A 232 3.28 -21.53 1.63
C ASN A 232 2.12 -22.52 1.34
N GLY A 233 0.93 -22.02 1.02
CA GLY A 233 -0.25 -22.80 0.66
C GLY A 233 -0.88 -23.55 1.83
N ASP A 234 -0.59 -23.18 3.07
CA ASP A 234 -1.08 -23.87 4.27
C ASP A 234 -2.41 -23.31 4.77
N LYS A 235 -2.96 -22.30 4.09
CA LYS A 235 -4.21 -21.59 4.37
C LYS A 235 -4.18 -20.74 5.66
N ARG A 236 -3.00 -20.37 6.11
CA ARG A 236 -2.81 -19.32 7.09
C ARG A 236 -2.19 -18.14 6.38
N THR A 237 -2.56 -16.98 6.79
CA THR A 237 -1.92 -15.79 6.27
C THR A 237 -0.50 -15.69 6.83
N ASP A 238 0.48 -15.55 5.94
CA ASP A 238 1.84 -15.19 6.26
C ASP A 238 1.98 -13.65 6.24
N LEU A 239 3.09 -13.12 6.74
CA LEU A 239 3.34 -11.69 6.75
C LEU A 239 4.71 -11.37 6.16
N VAL A 240 4.77 -10.40 5.26
CA VAL A 240 6.02 -9.75 4.85
C VAL A 240 6.17 -8.46 5.65
N VAL A 241 7.32 -8.29 6.32
CA VAL A 241 7.65 -7.11 7.12
C VAL A 241 8.76 -6.35 6.43
N ASP A 242 8.48 -5.15 5.93
CA ASP A 242 9.47 -4.20 5.46
C ASP A 242 9.94 -3.29 6.60
N GLY A 243 11.21 -2.91 6.56
CA GLY A 243 11.80 -1.94 7.47
C GLY A 243 13.23 -1.61 7.07
N TYR A 244 13.88 -0.72 7.78
CA TYR A 244 15.29 -0.43 7.53
C TYR A 244 16.18 -1.51 8.10
N GLU A 245 17.26 -1.87 7.34
CA GLU A 245 18.28 -2.82 7.80
C GLU A 245 19.05 -2.30 9.02
N THR A 246 19.65 -3.23 9.76
CA THR A 246 20.52 -2.96 10.91
C THR A 246 22.02 -3.05 10.58
N ASP A 247 22.37 -3.59 9.42
CA ASP A 247 23.74 -3.99 9.04
C ASP A 247 24.62 -2.83 8.59
N SER A 248 24.03 -1.70 8.19
CA SER A 248 24.78 -0.53 7.72
C SER A 248 24.32 0.77 8.37
N ASP A 249 25.23 1.76 8.38
CA ASP A 249 24.88 3.12 8.84
C ASP A 249 24.00 3.89 7.82
N ILE A 250 23.67 3.28 6.65
CA ILE A 250 22.91 3.90 5.56
C ILE A 250 21.41 3.65 5.74
N GLY A 251 21.03 2.45 6.21
CA GLY A 251 19.65 2.10 6.50
C GLY A 251 18.80 1.91 5.21
N TYR A 252 19.24 1.00 4.34
CA TYR A 252 18.40 0.58 3.21
C TYR A 252 17.22 -0.27 3.71
N ASN A 253 16.12 -0.31 2.94
CA ASN A 253 15.01 -1.21 3.23
C ASN A 253 15.46 -2.67 3.12
N THR A 254 14.89 -3.50 3.97
CA THR A 254 15.00 -4.96 3.95
C THR A 254 13.63 -5.57 4.25
N ASN A 255 13.37 -6.76 3.71
CA ASN A 255 12.09 -7.44 3.85
C ASN A 255 12.29 -8.78 4.56
N PHE A 256 11.36 -9.15 5.42
CA PHE A 256 11.33 -10.45 6.10
C PHE A 256 9.98 -11.13 5.87
N TYR A 257 10.03 -12.35 5.36
CA TYR A 257 8.91 -13.27 5.38
C TYR A 257 8.77 -13.87 6.77
N VAL A 258 7.57 -13.85 7.34
CA VAL A 258 7.23 -14.43 8.64
C VAL A 258 6.02 -15.36 8.45
N PRO A 259 6.20 -16.68 8.53
CA PRO A 259 5.09 -17.62 8.29
C PRO A 259 4.03 -17.59 9.38
N GLY A 260 2.77 -17.75 8.97
CA GLY A 260 1.66 -18.06 9.85
C GLY A 260 1.79 -19.45 10.47
N SER A 261 1.22 -19.66 11.66
CA SER A 261 1.20 -20.94 12.32
C SER A 261 -0.04 -21.03 13.23
N ALA A 262 -0.41 -22.21 13.70
CA ALA A 262 -1.55 -22.40 14.63
C ALA A 262 -1.44 -21.58 15.95
N SER A 263 -0.33 -20.91 16.20
CA SER A 263 -0.16 -19.99 17.33
C SER A 263 -0.05 -18.52 16.93
N GLY A 264 -0.15 -18.23 15.64
CA GLY A 264 0.07 -16.93 15.00
C GLY A 264 1.41 -16.88 14.26
N LEU A 265 1.88 -15.71 13.91
CA LEU A 265 3.12 -15.48 13.15
C LEU A 265 4.36 -16.00 13.88
N ASP A 266 5.14 -16.85 13.21
CA ASP A 266 6.35 -17.48 13.75
C ASP A 266 7.64 -16.77 13.29
N ALA A 267 8.03 -15.73 14.02
CA ALA A 267 9.28 -15.01 13.73
C ALA A 267 10.56 -15.85 13.92
N SER A 268 10.50 -17.00 14.57
CA SER A 268 11.67 -17.90 14.66
C SER A 268 11.99 -18.60 13.34
N SER A 269 11.02 -18.66 12.46
CA SER A 269 11.12 -19.19 11.09
C SER A 269 11.22 -18.07 10.04
N ALA A 270 11.37 -16.82 10.46
CA ALA A 270 11.49 -15.69 9.53
C ALA A 270 12.69 -15.82 8.60
N ARG A 271 12.52 -15.37 7.34
CA ARG A 271 13.56 -15.37 6.31
C ARG A 271 13.69 -13.99 5.67
N GLU A 272 14.92 -13.53 5.53
CA GLU A 272 15.22 -12.32 4.78
C GLU A 272 14.93 -12.55 3.29
N LEU A 273 14.32 -11.56 2.64
CA LEU A 273 13.94 -11.57 1.25
C LEU A 273 14.79 -10.61 0.42
N LYS A 274 14.49 -10.54 -0.89
CA LYS A 274 15.00 -9.47 -1.75
C LYS A 274 14.50 -8.13 -1.27
N ARG A 275 15.37 -7.13 -1.34
CA ARG A 275 15.11 -5.76 -0.92
C ARG A 275 14.08 -5.08 -1.81
N GLY A 276 13.29 -4.24 -1.21
CA GLY A 276 12.29 -3.39 -1.88
C GLY A 276 11.62 -2.50 -0.84
N ILE A 277 10.89 -1.50 -1.30
CA ILE A 277 10.15 -0.55 -0.44
C ILE A 277 8.67 -0.88 -0.38
N ILE A 278 8.21 -1.73 -1.30
CA ILE A 278 6.82 -2.11 -1.48
C ILE A 278 6.74 -3.61 -1.73
N THR A 279 5.71 -4.27 -1.23
CA THR A 279 5.54 -5.70 -1.38
C THR A 279 4.08 -6.08 -1.69
N GLY A 280 3.87 -7.19 -2.38
CA GLY A 280 2.57 -7.80 -2.63
C GLY A 280 2.70 -9.32 -2.62
N VAL A 281 1.60 -10.04 -2.37
CA VAL A 281 1.56 -11.51 -2.38
C VAL A 281 0.36 -11.98 -3.20
N ALA A 282 0.61 -12.75 -4.25
CA ALA A 282 -0.43 -13.48 -5.00
C ALA A 282 0.20 -14.55 -5.88
N ASP A 283 -0.56 -15.54 -6.31
CA ASP A 283 -0.11 -16.65 -7.17
C ASP A 283 -0.04 -16.19 -8.65
N VAL A 284 1.15 -15.76 -9.11
CA VAL A 284 1.36 -15.28 -10.49
C VAL A 284 1.64 -16.43 -11.48
N ASN A 285 1.89 -17.65 -10.97
CA ASN A 285 2.25 -18.81 -11.79
C ASN A 285 1.23 -19.95 -11.76
N GLY A 286 0.19 -19.87 -10.90
CA GLY A 286 -0.91 -20.82 -10.79
C GLY A 286 -0.51 -22.14 -10.16
N ASP A 287 0.52 -22.16 -9.31
CA ASP A 287 0.99 -23.37 -8.65
C ASP A 287 0.36 -23.60 -7.27
N GLY A 288 -0.47 -22.67 -6.82
CA GLY A 288 -1.21 -22.73 -5.56
C GLY A 288 -0.45 -22.19 -4.35
N PHE A 289 0.68 -21.53 -4.57
CA PHE A 289 1.47 -20.85 -3.56
C PHE A 289 1.51 -19.34 -3.87
N GLY A 290 1.34 -18.50 -2.86
CA GLY A 290 1.47 -17.05 -3.08
C GLY A 290 2.92 -16.66 -3.38
N ASP A 291 3.13 -15.96 -4.48
CA ASP A 291 4.42 -15.39 -4.85
C ASP A 291 4.57 -14.01 -4.23
N ILE A 292 5.74 -13.72 -3.64
CA ILE A 292 6.02 -12.40 -3.09
C ILE A 292 6.62 -11.52 -4.20
N VAL A 293 6.02 -10.38 -4.44
CA VAL A 293 6.57 -9.38 -5.36
C VAL A 293 7.10 -8.22 -4.53
N THR A 294 8.38 -7.84 -4.71
CA THR A 294 8.98 -6.66 -4.06
C THR A 294 9.38 -5.63 -5.10
N GLY A 295 9.02 -4.39 -4.87
CA GLY A 295 9.38 -3.27 -5.73
C GLY A 295 10.56 -2.47 -5.18
N GLN A 296 11.53 -2.16 -6.02
CA GLN A 296 12.75 -1.43 -5.67
C GLN A 296 12.99 -0.27 -6.62
N GLU A 297 12.77 0.95 -6.16
CA GLU A 297 12.89 2.17 -6.99
C GLU A 297 14.32 2.69 -7.15
N TRP A 298 15.28 2.16 -6.40
CA TRP A 298 16.61 2.76 -6.27
C TRP A 298 17.48 2.61 -7.51
N ASP A 299 18.02 3.75 -7.94
CA ASP A 299 19.09 3.81 -8.93
C ASP A 299 20.46 3.47 -8.33
N PRO A 300 21.38 2.91 -9.12
CA PRO A 300 22.80 2.84 -8.75
C PRO A 300 23.36 4.26 -8.52
N ALA A 301 24.36 4.39 -7.63
CA ALA A 301 25.01 5.68 -7.40
C ALA A 301 25.53 6.31 -8.69
N ASN A 302 25.51 7.64 -8.78
CA ASN A 302 25.98 8.38 -9.95
C ASN A 302 27.50 8.33 -10.10
N ASP A 303 28.20 8.23 -8.99
CA ASP A 303 29.66 8.17 -8.95
C ASP A 303 30.16 7.29 -7.80
N SER A 304 31.45 7.08 -7.71
CA SER A 304 32.05 6.23 -6.68
C SER A 304 32.17 6.88 -5.29
N SER A 305 31.69 8.09 -5.12
CA SER A 305 31.74 8.79 -3.83
C SER A 305 30.67 8.35 -2.85
N GLU A 306 29.58 7.74 -3.37
CA GLU A 306 28.51 7.15 -2.55
C GLU A 306 28.24 5.70 -2.93
N PRO A 307 27.95 4.83 -1.97
CA PRO A 307 27.59 3.45 -2.28
C PRO A 307 26.23 3.41 -2.99
N SER A 308 26.12 2.55 -4.01
CA SER A 308 24.82 2.19 -4.54
C SER A 308 24.00 1.43 -3.52
N ALA A 309 22.69 1.63 -3.52
CA ALA A 309 21.80 0.75 -2.78
C ALA A 309 22.02 -0.71 -3.24
N PRO A 310 22.05 -1.67 -2.32
CA PRO A 310 22.22 -3.06 -2.70
C PRO A 310 21.19 -3.49 -3.74
N GLU A 311 21.64 -4.22 -4.75
CA GLU A 311 20.78 -4.73 -5.83
C GLU A 311 20.06 -3.65 -6.67
N SER A 312 20.40 -2.36 -6.54
CA SER A 312 19.78 -1.29 -7.34
C SER A 312 19.89 -1.51 -8.85
N SER A 313 18.93 -0.99 -9.59
CA SER A 313 18.90 -1.00 -11.07
C SER A 313 18.51 0.37 -11.58
N THR A 314 19.11 0.82 -12.68
CA THR A 314 18.69 2.07 -13.30
C THR A 314 17.20 2.03 -13.61
N GLY A 315 16.47 3.04 -13.15
CA GLY A 315 15.04 3.18 -13.33
C GLY A 315 14.18 2.31 -12.41
N GLY A 316 14.79 1.57 -11.47
CA GLY A 316 14.06 0.68 -10.58
C GLY A 316 13.85 -0.74 -11.14
N LYS A 317 13.22 -1.59 -10.36
CA LYS A 317 12.87 -2.98 -10.72
C LYS A 317 11.86 -3.61 -9.78
N VAL A 318 11.35 -4.76 -10.19
CA VAL A 318 10.51 -5.65 -9.40
C VAL A 318 11.21 -7.00 -9.26
N HIS A 319 11.21 -7.60 -8.07
CA HIS A 319 11.55 -9.00 -7.86
C HIS A 319 10.28 -9.83 -7.67
N ILE A 320 10.22 -10.96 -8.32
CA ILE A 320 9.21 -12.01 -8.09
C ILE A 320 9.92 -13.14 -7.36
N ILE A 321 9.49 -13.42 -6.14
CA ILE A 321 10.02 -14.47 -5.26
C ILE A 321 8.96 -15.53 -5.17
N TYR A 322 9.13 -16.63 -5.92
CA TYR A 322 8.13 -17.68 -6.00
C TYR A 322 7.92 -18.37 -4.66
N GLY A 323 6.64 -18.59 -4.33
CA GLY A 323 6.22 -19.36 -3.18
C GLY A 323 6.48 -20.86 -3.33
N SER A 324 6.37 -21.59 -2.25
CA SER A 324 6.42 -23.06 -2.23
C SER A 324 5.95 -23.56 -0.86
N ALA A 325 5.66 -24.87 -0.74
CA ALA A 325 5.29 -25.48 0.54
C ALA A 325 6.30 -25.25 1.67
N ASP A 326 7.55 -24.89 1.34
CA ASP A 326 8.59 -24.53 2.30
C ASP A 326 8.72 -22.99 2.46
N GLY A 327 7.79 -22.19 1.90
CA GLY A 327 7.81 -20.73 1.83
C GLY A 327 8.63 -20.20 0.64
N PRO A 328 9.21 -18.96 0.73
CA PRO A 328 9.90 -18.31 -0.38
C PRO A 328 11.03 -19.13 -0.99
N ALA A 329 11.09 -19.20 -2.33
CA ALA A 329 12.00 -20.05 -3.12
C ALA A 329 12.81 -19.25 -4.15
N ALA A 330 12.68 -19.58 -5.45
CA ALA A 330 13.43 -18.93 -6.53
C ALA A 330 13.01 -17.47 -6.77
N THR A 331 13.94 -16.63 -7.20
CA THR A 331 13.67 -15.23 -7.48
C THR A 331 14.01 -14.86 -8.92
N VAL A 332 13.14 -14.07 -9.55
CA VAL A 332 13.35 -13.45 -10.87
C VAL A 332 13.23 -11.93 -10.71
N ALA A 333 14.06 -11.18 -11.44
CA ALA A 333 13.97 -9.71 -11.48
C ALA A 333 13.44 -9.24 -12.84
N VAL A 334 12.58 -8.22 -12.81
CA VAL A 334 12.01 -7.55 -13.99
C VAL A 334 12.30 -6.05 -13.89
N THR A 335 12.78 -5.48 -15.01
CA THR A 335 12.97 -4.04 -15.21
C THR A 335 12.26 -3.62 -16.50
N GLN A 336 12.15 -2.35 -16.79
CA GLN A 336 11.65 -1.85 -18.09
C GLN A 336 12.50 -2.32 -19.27
N ASN A 337 13.75 -2.79 -19.05
CA ASN A 337 14.60 -3.42 -20.07
C ASN A 337 14.46 -4.95 -20.17
N SER A 338 13.57 -5.57 -19.41
CA SER A 338 13.35 -7.03 -19.44
C SER A 338 12.43 -7.41 -20.61
N GLY A 339 12.89 -8.28 -21.49
CA GLY A 339 12.10 -8.77 -22.62
C GLY A 339 11.59 -7.63 -23.51
N ASN A 340 10.26 -7.47 -23.57
CA ASN A 340 9.57 -6.41 -24.29
C ASN A 340 8.72 -5.53 -23.35
N VAL A 341 9.06 -5.47 -22.07
CA VAL A 341 8.42 -4.57 -21.12
C VAL A 341 8.47 -3.14 -21.67
N PRO A 342 7.36 -2.38 -21.67
CA PRO A 342 7.34 -1.04 -22.24
C PRO A 342 8.20 -0.05 -21.46
N GLY A 343 8.69 0.97 -22.17
CA GLY A 343 9.58 1.97 -21.60
C GLY A 343 11.04 1.62 -21.85
N SER A 344 11.92 2.34 -21.21
CA SER A 344 13.35 2.11 -21.15
C SER A 344 13.78 2.47 -19.74
N SER A 345 14.53 1.64 -19.06
CA SER A 345 15.00 1.97 -17.72
C SER A 345 15.86 3.23 -17.75
N GLU A 346 15.30 4.33 -17.32
CA GLU A 346 15.97 5.62 -17.18
C GLU A 346 16.12 5.96 -15.70
N ARG A 347 17.05 6.82 -15.39
CA ARG A 347 17.29 7.21 -14.02
C ARG A 347 16.17 8.10 -13.50
N GLY A 348 15.58 7.71 -12.36
CA GLY A 348 14.48 8.43 -11.76
C GLY A 348 13.09 8.03 -12.21
N ASP A 349 12.95 6.95 -13.03
CA ASP A 349 11.62 6.44 -13.42
C ASP A 349 10.87 5.80 -12.26
N TRP A 350 11.62 5.21 -11.33
CA TRP A 350 11.08 4.53 -10.14
C TRP A 350 10.13 3.38 -10.48
N PHE A 351 10.43 2.60 -11.52
CA PHE A 351 9.65 1.41 -11.85
C PHE A 351 9.63 0.42 -10.69
N GLY A 352 8.43 0.07 -10.23
CA GLY A 352 8.22 -0.76 -9.06
C GLY A 352 8.25 0.02 -7.73
N SER A 353 8.14 1.36 -7.74
CA SER A 353 7.90 2.11 -6.51
C SER A 353 6.51 1.86 -5.94
N GLU A 354 5.59 1.39 -6.78
CA GLU A 354 4.24 0.97 -6.42
C GLU A 354 3.85 -0.26 -7.22
N LEU A 355 3.09 -1.19 -6.61
CA LEU A 355 2.64 -2.41 -7.27
C LEU A 355 1.31 -2.94 -6.70
N SER A 356 0.57 -3.64 -7.55
CA SER A 356 -0.61 -4.40 -7.14
C SER A 356 -0.76 -5.65 -7.98
N LEU A 357 -1.31 -6.71 -7.37
CA LEU A 357 -1.55 -8.02 -7.97
C LEU A 357 -3.04 -8.30 -8.03
N GLY A 358 -3.50 -8.91 -9.13
CA GLY A 358 -4.91 -9.30 -9.30
C GLY A 358 -5.14 -9.92 -10.68
N ASP A 359 -6.10 -10.84 -10.79
CA ASP A 359 -6.43 -11.50 -12.05
C ASP A 359 -7.33 -10.61 -12.92
N ILE A 360 -6.73 -9.94 -13.92
CA ILE A 360 -7.41 -8.98 -14.82
C ILE A 360 -8.27 -9.70 -15.88
N ASN A 361 -7.88 -10.91 -16.25
CA ASN A 361 -8.44 -11.60 -17.41
C ASN A 361 -9.28 -12.85 -17.05
N GLY A 362 -9.27 -13.26 -15.78
CA GLY A 362 -10.01 -14.41 -15.27
C GLY A 362 -9.38 -15.75 -15.65
N ASP A 363 -8.05 -15.79 -15.88
CA ASP A 363 -7.35 -17.02 -16.26
C ASP A 363 -6.76 -17.81 -15.07
N GLY A 364 -6.89 -17.25 -13.85
CA GLY A 364 -6.46 -17.86 -12.60
C GLY A 364 -5.00 -17.61 -12.24
N TYR A 365 -4.30 -16.75 -12.97
CA TYR A 365 -2.97 -16.26 -12.66
C TYR A 365 -3.07 -14.79 -12.21
N ALA A 366 -2.43 -14.44 -11.13
CA ALA A 366 -2.37 -13.03 -10.74
C ALA A 366 -1.50 -12.24 -11.74
N ASP A 367 -2.02 -11.12 -12.20
CA ASP A 367 -1.34 -10.16 -13.05
C ASP A 367 -0.71 -9.06 -12.17
N LEU A 368 0.29 -8.37 -12.67
CA LEU A 368 0.99 -7.29 -11.98
C LEU A 368 0.70 -5.94 -12.64
N ALA A 369 0.25 -4.97 -11.88
CA ALA A 369 0.38 -3.56 -12.19
C ALA A 369 1.58 -2.99 -11.44
N ALA A 370 2.52 -2.36 -12.15
CA ALA A 370 3.71 -1.73 -11.57
C ALA A 370 3.77 -0.25 -11.98
N GLY A 371 3.86 0.63 -11.00
CA GLY A 371 4.01 2.05 -11.17
C GLY A 371 5.44 2.46 -11.51
N ALA A 372 5.58 3.50 -12.31
CA ALA A 372 6.81 4.24 -12.59
C ALA A 372 6.48 5.74 -12.55
N PRO A 373 6.21 6.30 -11.35
CA PRO A 373 5.72 7.67 -11.25
C PRO A 373 6.73 8.73 -11.68
N GLY A 374 8.02 8.41 -11.67
CA GLY A 374 9.08 9.29 -12.14
C GLY A 374 9.27 9.31 -13.65
N GLU A 375 8.53 8.49 -14.41
CA GLU A 375 8.63 8.43 -15.88
C GLU A 375 8.43 9.80 -16.54
N ASN A 376 9.31 10.14 -17.46
CA ASN A 376 9.28 11.41 -18.19
C ASN A 376 8.71 11.19 -19.59
N LEU A 377 7.55 11.74 -19.90
CA LEU A 377 6.89 11.55 -21.18
C LEU A 377 6.84 12.85 -22.00
N ASN A 378 7.20 12.76 -23.28
CA ASN A 378 7.13 13.89 -24.23
C ASN A 378 7.89 15.16 -23.77
N GLY A 379 8.92 14.99 -22.93
CA GLY A 379 9.71 16.09 -22.36
C GLY A 379 9.06 16.76 -21.14
N VAL A 380 7.98 16.19 -20.62
CA VAL A 380 7.36 16.59 -19.36
C VAL A 380 7.90 15.68 -18.25
N VAL A 381 8.35 16.29 -17.15
CA VAL A 381 9.04 15.60 -16.05
C VAL A 381 8.06 15.01 -15.07
N ASN A 382 8.32 13.77 -14.60
CA ASN A 382 7.56 13.06 -13.60
C ASN A 382 6.04 13.00 -13.91
N THR A 383 5.69 12.76 -15.15
CA THR A 383 4.29 12.57 -15.53
C THR A 383 3.76 11.25 -15.02
N GLY A 384 4.65 10.26 -14.99
CA GLY A 384 4.39 8.92 -14.52
C GLY A 384 3.71 8.00 -15.52
N ALA A 385 3.81 6.70 -15.23
CA ALA A 385 3.23 5.64 -16.02
C ALA A 385 2.95 4.38 -15.19
N VAL A 386 2.11 3.50 -15.74
CA VAL A 386 1.82 2.16 -15.18
C VAL A 386 2.06 1.11 -16.25
N THR A 387 2.80 0.07 -15.90
CA THR A 387 2.96 -1.14 -16.72
C THR A 387 2.13 -2.27 -16.14
N VAL A 388 1.37 -2.98 -16.98
CA VAL A 388 0.66 -4.21 -16.63
C VAL A 388 1.35 -5.40 -17.28
N LEU A 389 1.71 -6.40 -16.49
CA LEU A 389 2.29 -7.67 -16.93
C LEU A 389 1.35 -8.81 -16.51
N TYR A 390 1.06 -9.70 -17.45
CA TYR A 390 0.13 -10.81 -17.22
C TYR A 390 0.85 -12.03 -16.65
N GLY A 391 0.21 -12.67 -15.67
CA GLY A 391 0.62 -13.96 -15.12
C GLY A 391 0.50 -15.10 -16.12
N SER A 392 1.17 -16.19 -15.85
CA SER A 392 1.10 -17.43 -16.66
C SER A 392 1.76 -18.58 -15.91
N ALA A 393 1.54 -19.82 -16.35
CA ALA A 393 2.21 -21.02 -15.80
C ALA A 393 3.76 -20.94 -15.74
N SER A 394 4.38 -19.92 -16.32
CA SER A 394 5.81 -19.66 -16.25
C SER A 394 6.16 -18.39 -15.49
N GLY A 395 5.22 -17.82 -14.76
CA GLY A 395 5.30 -16.54 -14.06
C GLY A 395 4.90 -15.36 -14.95
N LEU A 396 5.30 -14.15 -14.56
CA LEU A 396 4.93 -12.93 -15.28
C LEU A 396 5.52 -12.90 -16.70
N ASN A 397 4.67 -12.61 -17.69
CA ASN A 397 5.05 -12.58 -19.10
C ASN A 397 5.65 -11.23 -19.46
N THR A 398 6.97 -11.19 -19.67
CA THR A 398 7.69 -10.00 -20.15
C THR A 398 7.88 -9.98 -21.65
N GLY A 399 7.47 -11.02 -22.38
CA GLY A 399 7.69 -11.16 -23.83
C GLY A 399 6.57 -10.60 -24.69
N SER A 400 5.33 -10.62 -24.22
CA SER A 400 4.16 -10.18 -24.98
C SER A 400 2.93 -10.00 -24.06
N GLY A 401 1.88 -9.36 -24.58
CA GLY A 401 0.61 -9.20 -23.86
C GLY A 401 0.60 -8.06 -22.83
N TYR A 402 1.71 -7.43 -22.54
CA TYR A 402 1.81 -6.30 -21.62
C TYR A 402 0.94 -5.12 -22.05
N GLN A 403 0.62 -4.24 -21.09
CA GLN A 403 0.00 -2.94 -21.35
C GLN A 403 0.79 -1.82 -20.67
N TYR A 404 0.62 -0.61 -21.20
CA TYR A 404 1.25 0.60 -20.67
C TYR A 404 0.25 1.73 -20.70
N PHE A 405 0.13 2.42 -19.58
CA PHE A 405 -0.79 3.53 -19.41
C PHE A 405 -0.07 4.76 -18.85
N ALA A 406 -0.40 5.89 -19.43
CA ALA A 406 -0.09 7.22 -18.92
C ALA A 406 -1.31 8.10 -19.14
N GLN A 407 -1.33 9.31 -18.61
CA GLN A 407 -2.46 10.22 -18.82
C GLN A 407 -2.58 10.64 -20.30
N SER A 408 -1.48 10.64 -21.07
CA SER A 408 -1.50 10.83 -22.53
C SER A 408 -1.99 9.62 -23.33
N THR A 409 -2.23 8.48 -22.70
CA THR A 409 -2.78 7.31 -23.41
C THR A 409 -4.21 7.61 -23.86
N ALA A 410 -4.49 7.35 -25.14
CA ALA A 410 -5.81 7.67 -25.71
C ALA A 410 -6.96 7.02 -24.93
N GLY A 411 -7.84 7.86 -24.40
CA GLY A 411 -9.01 7.45 -23.60
C GLY A 411 -8.76 7.36 -22.09
N VAL A 412 -7.54 7.49 -21.61
CA VAL A 412 -7.25 7.73 -20.19
C VAL A 412 -7.63 9.19 -19.88
N PRO A 413 -8.37 9.45 -18.79
CA PRO A 413 -8.68 10.82 -18.37
C PRO A 413 -7.45 11.55 -17.84
N GLY A 414 -7.34 12.83 -18.14
CA GLY A 414 -6.21 13.68 -17.74
C GLY A 414 -5.33 14.08 -18.90
N SER A 415 -4.17 14.61 -18.60
CA SER A 415 -3.09 14.97 -19.53
C SER A 415 -1.76 14.93 -18.78
N ASP A 416 -0.68 14.56 -19.45
CA ASP A 416 0.65 14.58 -18.85
C ASP A 416 1.02 16.00 -18.39
N GLU A 417 1.07 16.22 -17.09
CA GLU A 417 1.53 17.45 -16.47
C GLU A 417 2.78 17.17 -15.62
N LYS A 418 3.52 18.22 -15.34
CA LYS A 418 4.76 18.09 -14.58
C LYS A 418 4.45 17.74 -13.13
N ASP A 419 5.11 16.69 -12.61
CA ASP A 419 4.99 16.20 -11.25
C ASP A 419 3.58 15.69 -10.89
N ASP A 420 2.82 15.14 -11.86
CA ASP A 420 1.54 14.47 -11.61
C ASP A 420 1.72 13.12 -10.92
N TRP A 421 2.85 12.44 -11.20
CA TRP A 421 3.19 11.14 -10.64
C TRP A 421 2.08 10.08 -10.82
N PHE A 422 1.55 9.98 -12.04
CA PHE A 422 0.61 8.93 -12.41
C PHE A 422 1.24 7.55 -12.23
N GLY A 423 0.59 6.65 -11.47
CA GLY A 423 1.16 5.38 -11.05
C GLY A 423 1.96 5.46 -9.75
N GLY A 424 1.86 6.58 -9.01
CA GLY A 424 2.36 6.68 -7.66
C GLY A 424 1.51 5.96 -6.62
N GLU A 425 0.40 5.38 -7.06
CA GLU A 425 -0.44 4.36 -6.40
C GLU A 425 -1.11 3.55 -7.48
N VAL A 426 -1.21 2.22 -7.31
CA VAL A 426 -1.97 1.33 -8.18
C VAL A 426 -2.73 0.29 -7.36
N LYS A 427 -3.98 -0.02 -7.75
CA LYS A 427 -4.76 -1.10 -7.14
C LYS A 427 -5.47 -1.90 -8.22
N LEU A 428 -5.24 -3.21 -8.23
CA LEU A 428 -6.00 -4.20 -8.97
C LEU A 428 -7.02 -4.84 -8.03
N THR A 429 -8.31 -4.69 -8.31
CA THR A 429 -9.40 -5.28 -7.52
C THR A 429 -10.67 -5.35 -8.35
N ASP A 430 -11.47 -6.40 -8.15
CA ASP A 430 -12.76 -6.58 -8.83
C ASP A 430 -13.83 -5.71 -8.20
N VAL A 431 -13.97 -4.47 -8.68
CA VAL A 431 -15.01 -3.53 -8.21
C VAL A 431 -16.34 -3.69 -8.96
N THR A 432 -16.40 -4.60 -9.92
CA THR A 432 -17.58 -4.87 -10.76
C THR A 432 -18.26 -6.19 -10.47
N ALA A 433 -17.69 -7.04 -9.61
CA ALA A 433 -18.15 -8.38 -9.25
C ALA A 433 -18.27 -9.32 -10.48
N ASP A 434 -17.39 -9.15 -11.46
CA ASP A 434 -17.37 -10.00 -12.66
C ASP A 434 -16.25 -11.05 -12.63
N GLY A 435 -15.53 -11.16 -11.51
CA GLY A 435 -14.43 -12.10 -11.28
C GLY A 435 -13.13 -11.66 -11.94
N LYS A 436 -12.97 -10.37 -12.29
CA LYS A 436 -11.78 -9.81 -12.93
C LYS A 436 -11.37 -8.50 -12.30
N ALA A 437 -10.10 -8.37 -12.02
CA ALA A 437 -9.58 -7.15 -11.42
C ALA A 437 -9.63 -5.97 -12.39
N ASP A 438 -10.21 -4.88 -11.94
CA ASP A 438 -10.11 -3.55 -12.54
C ASP A 438 -8.87 -2.82 -11.99
N LEU A 439 -8.40 -1.81 -12.70
CA LEU A 439 -7.26 -1.01 -12.28
C LEU A 439 -7.71 0.38 -11.84
N THR A 440 -7.30 0.78 -10.64
CA THR A 440 -7.29 2.18 -10.24
C THR A 440 -5.87 2.69 -10.12
N VAL A 441 -5.63 3.93 -10.55
CA VAL A 441 -4.31 4.55 -10.58
C VAL A 441 -4.38 5.89 -9.87
N GLY A 442 -3.51 6.11 -8.91
CA GLY A 442 -3.30 7.40 -8.26
C GLY A 442 -2.36 8.29 -9.06
N ALA A 443 -2.72 9.57 -9.15
CA ALA A 443 -1.88 10.66 -9.62
C ALA A 443 -1.92 11.73 -8.51
N PHE A 444 -1.17 11.50 -7.44
CA PHE A 444 -1.30 12.30 -6.22
C PHE A 444 -0.73 13.71 -6.36
N GLY A 445 0.11 13.96 -7.37
CA GLY A 445 0.60 15.29 -7.72
C GLY A 445 -0.35 16.10 -8.59
N GLU A 446 -1.34 15.46 -9.19
CA GLU A 446 -2.34 16.07 -10.08
C GLU A 446 -2.91 17.37 -9.49
N ASN A 447 -3.04 18.40 -10.34
CA ASN A 447 -3.54 19.72 -9.93
C ASN A 447 -2.75 20.34 -8.75
N ALA A 448 -1.42 20.28 -8.84
CA ALA A 448 -0.46 20.82 -7.86
C ALA A 448 -0.57 20.16 -6.46
N GLY A 449 -0.71 18.83 -6.40
CA GLY A 449 -0.75 18.04 -5.18
C GLY A 449 -2.15 17.91 -4.55
N ASN A 450 -3.20 18.30 -5.27
CA ASN A 450 -4.56 17.95 -4.84
C ASN A 450 -4.82 16.45 -4.97
N GLY A 451 -4.33 15.85 -6.04
CA GLY A 451 -4.46 14.43 -6.34
C GLY A 451 -5.75 14.05 -7.06
N SER A 452 -5.68 12.92 -7.71
CA SER A 452 -6.79 12.30 -8.43
C SER A 452 -6.61 10.79 -8.52
N LEU A 453 -7.69 10.04 -8.60
CA LEU A 453 -7.68 8.65 -9.02
C LEU A 453 -8.19 8.54 -10.45
N VAL A 454 -7.63 7.59 -11.21
CA VAL A 454 -8.12 7.19 -12.52
C VAL A 454 -8.56 5.74 -12.45
N TYR A 455 -9.83 5.48 -12.72
CA TYR A 455 -10.40 4.14 -12.83
C TYR A 455 -10.32 3.66 -14.29
N LEU A 456 -9.82 2.46 -14.51
CA LEU A 456 -9.65 1.78 -15.79
C LEU A 456 -10.23 0.36 -15.66
N PRO A 457 -11.40 0.07 -16.28
CA PRO A 457 -12.01 -1.25 -16.14
C PRO A 457 -11.27 -2.34 -16.91
N SER A 458 -11.38 -3.59 -16.44
CA SER A 458 -11.15 -4.75 -17.27
C SER A 458 -12.29 -4.94 -18.29
N ASN A 459 -11.98 -5.49 -19.45
CA ASN A 459 -13.00 -5.96 -20.40
C ASN A 459 -13.11 -7.49 -20.45
N GLY A 460 -12.53 -8.15 -19.43
CA GLY A 460 -12.47 -9.61 -19.32
C GLY A 460 -11.29 -10.26 -20.04
N THR A 461 -10.41 -9.48 -20.67
CA THR A 461 -9.17 -9.96 -21.30
C THR A 461 -7.99 -9.05 -21.04
N LYS A 462 -8.26 -7.79 -20.71
CA LYS A 462 -7.25 -6.75 -20.44
C LYS A 462 -7.89 -5.50 -19.87
N ILE A 463 -7.09 -4.64 -19.29
CA ILE A 463 -7.50 -3.29 -18.91
C ILE A 463 -7.87 -2.48 -20.16
N THR A 464 -8.96 -1.70 -20.10
CA THR A 464 -9.44 -0.87 -21.21
C THR A 464 -9.65 0.58 -20.77
N THR A 465 -9.50 1.49 -21.73
CA THR A 465 -9.82 2.91 -21.51
C THR A 465 -11.31 3.24 -21.78
N THR A 466 -12.06 2.29 -22.35
CA THR A 466 -13.51 2.45 -22.54
C THR A 466 -14.21 2.31 -21.19
N GLY A 467 -14.89 3.37 -20.73
CA GLY A 467 -15.52 3.41 -19.40
C GLY A 467 -14.62 3.96 -18.29
N SER A 468 -13.39 4.34 -18.63
CA SER A 468 -12.48 5.01 -17.71
C SER A 468 -13.05 6.33 -17.19
N ARG A 469 -12.63 6.72 -15.99
CA ARG A 469 -13.04 7.99 -15.39
C ARG A 469 -12.00 8.51 -14.40
N SER A 470 -11.93 9.83 -14.29
CA SER A 470 -11.17 10.51 -13.24
C SER A 470 -12.06 10.79 -12.02
N LEU A 471 -11.50 10.64 -10.85
CA LEU A 471 -12.11 10.92 -9.55
C LEU A 471 -11.20 11.95 -8.83
N PRO A 472 -11.27 13.24 -9.21
CA PRO A 472 -10.44 14.26 -8.60
C PRO A 472 -10.90 14.55 -7.17
N THR A 473 -10.00 15.03 -6.34
CA THR A 473 -10.22 15.43 -4.94
C THR A 473 -11.52 16.19 -4.72
N SER A 474 -11.81 17.16 -5.59
CA SER A 474 -13.04 17.99 -5.50
C SER A 474 -14.32 17.19 -5.69
N SER A 475 -14.30 16.05 -6.39
CA SER A 475 -15.48 15.20 -6.62
C SER A 475 -15.75 14.24 -5.48
N VAL A 476 -14.76 13.95 -4.66
CA VAL A 476 -14.86 12.96 -3.57
C VAL A 476 -15.00 13.59 -2.18
N GLY A 477 -15.10 14.92 -2.10
CA GLY A 477 -15.39 15.62 -0.85
C GLY A 477 -14.17 15.86 0.05
N VAL A 478 -12.97 15.72 -0.50
CA VAL A 478 -11.72 16.08 0.18
C VAL A 478 -11.41 17.56 -0.08
N SER A 479 -10.93 18.27 0.95
CA SER A 479 -10.53 19.68 0.81
C SER A 479 -9.32 19.80 -0.12
N THR A 480 -9.34 20.78 -1.00
CA THR A 480 -8.19 21.15 -1.85
C THR A 480 -7.24 22.13 -1.18
N ASP A 481 -7.48 22.47 0.08
CA ASP A 481 -6.58 23.31 0.86
C ASP A 481 -5.34 22.49 1.29
N ALA A 482 -4.16 23.04 1.05
CA ALA A 482 -2.87 22.49 1.53
C ALA A 482 -2.44 21.11 0.95
N GLN A 483 -2.77 20.81 -0.31
CA GLN A 483 -2.27 19.63 -1.03
C GLN A 483 -2.58 18.30 -0.31
N PRO A 484 -3.81 17.82 -0.37
CA PRO A 484 -4.25 16.61 0.33
C PRO A 484 -3.58 15.33 -0.15
N LEU A 485 -2.92 15.31 -1.33
CA LEU A 485 -2.26 14.17 -1.95
C LEU A 485 -3.19 12.97 -2.09
N PHE A 486 -4.44 13.22 -2.47
CA PHE A 486 -5.45 12.16 -2.61
C PHE A 486 -5.03 11.12 -3.65
N GLY A 487 -5.10 9.86 -3.27
CA GLY A 487 -4.67 8.75 -4.10
C GLY A 487 -3.19 8.43 -3.98
N ALA A 488 -2.53 8.86 -2.89
CA ALA A 488 -1.14 8.48 -2.60
C ALA A 488 -1.01 7.08 -1.95
N ASN A 489 -2.06 6.60 -1.29
CA ASN A 489 -2.08 5.27 -0.66
C ASN A 489 -3.48 4.67 -0.74
N ALA A 490 -3.56 3.36 -0.97
CA ALA A 490 -4.78 2.56 -0.88
C ALA A 490 -4.78 1.67 0.37
N ALA A 491 -5.96 1.13 0.75
CA ALA A 491 -6.07 0.12 1.79
C ALA A 491 -5.47 -1.22 1.32
N ASN A 492 -4.80 -1.88 2.23
CA ASN A 492 -4.22 -3.21 2.08
C ASN A 492 -5.21 -4.29 2.48
#